data_f639e3216dd5486d96551f8317fc5406
#
_entry.id   f639e3216dd5486d96551f8317fc5406
#
_cell.length_a   1.000
_cell.length_b   1.000
_cell.length_c   1.000
_cell.angle_alpha   90.00
_cell.angle_beta   90.00
_cell.angle_gamma   90.00
#
_symmetry.space_group_name_H-M   'P 1'
#
loop_
_entity.id
_entity.type
_entity.pdbx_description
1 polymer ?
#
loop_
_entity_poly.entity_id
_entity_poly.type
_entity_poly.pdbx_seq_one_letter_code
_entity_poly.pdbx_strand_id
1 'polypeptide(L)'
;MKKSIVSVLLLAITFGFFGKSKAQEKDSLYEARKLKIDEINFVSGYYTQEGEHSSIGGGKGDEALTNISNSIQVRLLKNSQKYEHRLDVAVAVDHHTSASTKLINNVPDGSPTNIYSGKISAKTAASSGTSGVTGASSKFVGWRIYPSINYFAKNLERNTTYGIGAYYSREFDYQSIGGELSFVKASQDNNAEFSVKAMAFFDQRLEILPVELRPVNTGVNNKKADDDEDEHEGNDDNYKLWNKNSYSVNFAYSQIINPRLQVSLLADFAFQDGLLSIPYNRVYFTNNTVSSEKLPMQRMKIPLGMRLNYFLGETFIFRTYYRYFFDDWGIKAHTAQLEIPIKISPFVSLSPFYRYHHQTSNDYFKPYGQHNPGEKYYSSDYDLSSFNSQNIGLNLHYLPLESKIFKSVDFRYSFYKRSEGLSAHNLTFAITFK
;
A
#
# COMPACT_ATOMS: atom_id res chain seq x y z
N MET A 1 27.51 -11.53 -3.43
CA MET A 1 27.62 -10.14 -3.93
C MET A 1 26.39 -9.23 -3.69
N LYS A 2 25.22 -9.73 -3.25
CA LYS A 2 23.99 -8.88 -3.07
C LYS A 2 23.88 -8.16 -1.71
N LYS A 3 24.67 -8.50 -0.70
CA LYS A 3 24.69 -7.78 0.59
C LYS A 3 25.47 -6.45 0.56
N SER A 4 26.32 -6.25 -0.44
CA SER A 4 27.14 -5.03 -0.57
C SER A 4 26.37 -3.81 -1.11
N ILE A 5 25.32 -3.98 -1.91
CA ILE A 5 24.66 -2.86 -2.59
C ILE A 5 23.76 -2.06 -1.63
N VAL A 6 23.04 -2.73 -0.72
CA VAL A 6 22.20 -2.05 0.28
C VAL A 6 23.05 -1.30 1.30
N SER A 7 24.19 -1.91 1.72
CA SER A 7 25.13 -1.25 2.62
C SER A 7 25.84 -0.05 1.96
N VAL A 8 26.14 -0.13 0.66
CA VAL A 8 26.76 0.97 -0.09
C VAL A 8 25.76 2.12 -0.31
N LEU A 9 24.47 1.82 -0.52
CA LEU A 9 23.45 2.87 -0.65
C LEU A 9 23.19 3.59 0.69
N LEU A 10 23.15 2.85 1.81
CA LEU A 10 23.05 3.47 3.14
C LEU A 10 24.32 4.28 3.48
N LEU A 11 25.51 3.79 3.11
CA LEU A 11 26.78 4.51 3.34
C LEU A 11 26.90 5.77 2.45
N ALA A 12 26.40 5.74 1.21
CA ALA A 12 26.40 6.88 0.32
C ALA A 12 25.50 8.03 0.81
N ILE A 13 24.37 7.68 1.46
CA ILE A 13 23.47 8.66 2.10
C ILE A 13 24.14 9.29 3.33
N THR A 14 24.93 8.53 4.10
CA THR A 14 25.59 9.06 5.29
C THR A 14 26.87 9.87 4.99
N PHE A 15 27.59 9.59 3.90
CA PHE A 15 28.81 10.32 3.56
C PHE A 15 28.59 11.59 2.72
N GLY A 16 27.45 11.73 2.05
CA GLY A 16 27.11 12.92 1.25
C GLY A 16 26.82 14.17 2.10
N PHE A 17 26.59 14.03 3.41
CA PHE A 17 26.16 15.13 4.29
C PHE A 17 27.27 15.83 5.09
N PHE A 18 28.52 15.37 5.04
CA PHE A 18 29.62 15.94 5.82
C PHE A 18 30.67 16.75 5.02
N GLY A 19 30.32 17.20 3.84
CA GLY A 19 31.16 18.13 3.09
C GLY A 19 31.16 19.52 3.74
N LYS A 20 32.21 19.86 4.50
CA LYS A 20 32.44 21.22 4.97
C LYS A 20 32.64 22.15 3.75
N SER A 21 31.64 22.92 3.40
CA SER A 21 31.80 24.04 2.46
C SER A 21 32.51 25.19 3.15
N LYS A 22 33.69 25.57 2.68
CA LYS A 22 34.37 26.80 3.07
C LYS A 22 33.51 27.98 2.63
N ALA A 23 33.14 28.82 3.57
CA ALA A 23 32.45 30.06 3.31
C ALA A 23 33.39 30.98 2.49
N GLN A 24 32.93 31.39 1.32
CA GLN A 24 33.52 32.47 0.57
C GLN A 24 32.70 33.72 0.88
N GLU A 25 33.30 34.67 1.56
CA GLU A 25 32.76 36.02 1.73
C GLU A 25 32.47 36.62 0.37
N LYS A 26 31.26 37.05 0.14
CA LYS A 26 30.92 37.92 -0.97
C LYS A 26 29.75 38.81 -0.63
N ASP A 27 30.02 40.10 -0.58
CA ASP A 27 29.04 41.17 -0.60
C ASP A 27 28.05 40.99 -1.75
N SER A 28 26.85 40.62 -1.44
CA SER A 28 25.69 40.89 -2.28
C SER A 28 24.42 40.76 -1.42
N LEU A 29 23.57 41.74 -1.49
CA LEU A 29 22.24 41.84 -0.85
C LEU A 29 21.26 40.74 -1.24
N TYR A 30 21.69 39.70 -1.95
CA TYR A 30 20.92 38.51 -2.33
C TYR A 30 21.62 37.25 -1.87
N GLU A 31 21.35 36.81 -0.64
CA GLU A 31 21.63 35.42 -0.25
C GLU A 31 20.66 34.51 -0.96
N ALA A 32 21.14 33.77 -1.95
CA ALA A 32 20.38 32.65 -2.51
C ALA A 32 20.02 31.73 -1.36
N ARG A 33 18.73 31.67 -1.02
CA ARG A 33 18.25 30.83 0.09
C ARG A 33 18.68 29.38 -0.16
N LYS A 34 19.53 28.87 0.72
CA LYS A 34 20.12 27.54 0.60
C LYS A 34 19.03 26.47 0.68
N LEU A 35 19.24 25.33 0.05
CA LEU A 35 18.42 24.15 0.24
C LEU A 35 18.44 23.77 1.72
N LYS A 36 17.27 23.63 2.36
CA LYS A 36 17.13 23.29 3.77
C LYS A 36 16.35 21.97 3.89
N ILE A 37 16.75 21.15 4.84
CA ILE A 37 15.88 20.09 5.34
C ILE A 37 14.76 20.79 6.12
N ASP A 38 13.52 20.59 5.71
CA ASP A 38 12.34 21.16 6.35
C ASP A 38 11.86 20.26 7.49
N GLU A 39 11.74 18.96 7.17
CA GLU A 39 11.37 17.96 8.15
C GLU A 39 11.82 16.56 7.70
N ILE A 40 12.01 15.70 8.67
CA ILE A 40 12.20 14.26 8.48
C ILE A 40 11.07 13.56 9.21
N ASN A 41 10.32 12.73 8.50
CA ASN A 41 9.23 11.93 9.04
C ASN A 41 9.65 10.47 9.11
N PHE A 42 9.52 9.86 10.28
CA PHE A 42 9.64 8.42 10.48
C PHE A 42 8.28 7.87 10.90
N VAL A 43 7.82 6.81 10.22
CA VAL A 43 6.57 6.14 10.55
C VAL A 43 6.84 4.64 10.67
N SER A 44 6.38 4.05 11.77
CA SER A 44 6.39 2.61 12.00
C SER A 44 4.95 2.13 12.23
N GLY A 45 4.57 1.06 11.54
CA GLY A 45 3.25 0.45 11.62
C GLY A 45 3.34 -1.02 11.99
N TYR A 46 2.42 -1.48 12.80
CA TYR A 46 2.16 -2.88 13.09
C TYR A 46 0.71 -3.19 12.76
N TYR A 47 0.50 -4.16 11.90
CA TYR A 47 -0.82 -4.64 11.50
C TYR A 47 -0.90 -6.15 11.72
N THR A 48 -1.99 -6.61 12.31
CA THR A 48 -2.31 -8.04 12.39
C THR A 48 -3.78 -8.25 12.09
N GLN A 49 -4.09 -9.30 11.34
CA GLN A 49 -5.45 -9.73 11.05
C GLN A 49 -5.64 -11.21 11.30
N GLU A 50 -6.87 -11.59 11.53
CA GLU A 50 -7.37 -12.94 11.65
C GLU A 50 -8.67 -13.07 10.87
N GLY A 51 -8.90 -14.22 10.22
CA GLY A 51 -10.09 -14.50 9.45
C GLY A 51 -10.07 -15.94 8.93
N GLU A 52 -11.18 -16.37 8.32
CA GLU A 52 -11.41 -17.78 7.93
C GLU A 52 -11.75 -17.92 6.42
N HIS A 53 -11.66 -16.83 5.66
CA HIS A 53 -12.06 -16.78 4.25
C HIS A 53 -10.91 -16.57 3.30
N SER A 54 -9.79 -17.29 3.48
CA SER A 54 -8.62 -17.19 2.61
C SER A 54 -8.99 -17.37 1.14
N SER A 55 -8.72 -16.36 0.32
CA SER A 55 -8.91 -16.41 -1.14
C SER A 55 -8.00 -17.45 -1.81
N ILE A 56 -6.81 -17.71 -1.25
CA ILE A 56 -5.91 -18.76 -1.70
C ILE A 56 -6.52 -20.14 -1.48
N GLY A 57 -7.35 -20.30 -0.43
CA GLY A 57 -8.14 -21.49 -0.16
C GLY A 57 -9.50 -21.54 -0.87
N GLY A 58 -9.76 -20.61 -1.78
CA GLY A 58 -11.06 -20.53 -2.49
C GLY A 58 -12.17 -19.94 -1.62
N GLY A 59 -11.86 -19.01 -0.73
CA GLY A 59 -12.79 -18.40 0.22
C GLY A 59 -12.95 -19.21 1.52
N LYS A 60 -11.99 -20.11 1.82
CA LYS A 60 -11.99 -20.94 3.02
C LYS A 60 -10.59 -21.14 3.55
N GLY A 61 -10.43 -21.14 4.87
CA GLY A 61 -9.16 -21.39 5.56
C GLY A 61 -8.58 -20.11 6.19
N ASP A 62 -7.50 -20.29 6.92
CA ASP A 62 -6.83 -19.27 7.72
C ASP A 62 -6.25 -18.14 6.83
N GLU A 63 -6.63 -16.90 7.10
CA GLU A 63 -6.13 -15.69 6.44
C GLU A 63 -5.37 -14.77 7.40
N ALA A 64 -4.86 -15.33 8.51
CA ALA A 64 -4.04 -14.58 9.45
C ALA A 64 -2.81 -13.99 8.76
N LEU A 65 -2.60 -12.69 8.97
CA LEU A 65 -1.49 -11.93 8.42
C LEU A 65 -0.95 -10.99 9.49
N THR A 66 0.36 -10.84 9.53
CA THR A 66 1.02 -9.81 10.34
C THR A 66 1.95 -9.02 9.43
N ASN A 67 1.90 -7.68 9.51
CA ASN A 67 2.78 -6.79 8.76
C ASN A 67 3.44 -5.77 9.69
N ILE A 68 4.74 -5.56 9.51
CA ILE A 68 5.50 -4.48 10.12
C ILE A 68 6.00 -3.59 8.99
N SER A 69 5.56 -2.34 8.99
CA SER A 69 5.94 -1.33 8.01
C SER A 69 6.80 -0.25 8.65
N ASN A 70 7.86 0.16 7.96
CA ASN A 70 8.68 1.29 8.37
C ASN A 70 8.93 2.19 7.18
N SER A 71 8.80 3.50 7.38
CA SER A 71 9.09 4.48 6.35
C SER A 71 9.85 5.66 6.90
N ILE A 72 10.73 6.20 6.09
CA ILE A 72 11.40 7.47 6.33
C ILE A 72 11.18 8.37 5.12
N GLN A 73 10.82 9.62 5.38
CA GLN A 73 10.64 10.66 4.38
C GLN A 73 11.45 11.87 4.78
N VAL A 74 12.20 12.42 3.83
CA VAL A 74 12.96 13.67 3.97
C VAL A 74 12.34 14.69 3.05
N ARG A 75 11.97 15.84 3.62
CA ARG A 75 11.49 17.01 2.87
C ARG A 75 12.56 18.07 2.80
N LEU A 76 12.88 18.48 1.60
CA LEU A 76 13.83 19.55 1.31
C LEU A 76 13.07 20.74 0.73
N LEU A 77 13.36 21.94 1.23
CA LEU A 77 12.78 23.20 0.77
C LEU A 77 13.85 24.14 0.25
N LYS A 78 13.55 24.81 -0.85
CA LYS A 78 14.33 25.93 -1.37
C LYS A 78 13.38 27.03 -1.80
N ASN A 79 13.48 28.20 -1.16
CA ASN A 79 12.66 29.35 -1.48
C ASN A 79 13.44 30.32 -2.38
N SER A 80 12.78 30.81 -3.41
CA SER A 80 13.20 31.94 -4.22
C SER A 80 12.20 33.09 -4.08
N GLN A 81 12.40 34.21 -4.75
CA GLN A 81 11.47 35.34 -4.69
C GLN A 81 10.07 35.00 -5.24
N LYS A 82 10.02 34.19 -6.31
CA LYS A 82 8.76 33.84 -6.99
C LYS A 82 8.26 32.42 -6.77
N TYR A 83 9.19 31.52 -6.42
CA TYR A 83 8.88 30.10 -6.31
C TYR A 83 9.37 29.51 -5.00
N GLU A 84 8.55 28.64 -4.44
CA GLU A 84 8.95 27.68 -3.40
C GLU A 84 9.11 26.31 -4.07
N HIS A 85 10.30 25.72 -3.92
CA HIS A 85 10.62 24.40 -4.43
C HIS A 85 10.67 23.42 -3.28
N ARG A 86 9.92 22.34 -3.38
CA ARG A 86 9.90 21.25 -2.41
C ARG A 86 10.28 19.94 -3.09
N LEU A 87 11.17 19.18 -2.46
CA LEU A 87 11.55 17.84 -2.86
C LEU A 87 11.31 16.91 -1.69
N ASP A 88 10.43 15.94 -1.88
CA ASP A 88 10.12 14.88 -0.92
C ASP A 88 10.75 13.58 -1.42
N VAL A 89 11.63 12.97 -0.63
CA VAL A 89 12.24 11.67 -0.90
C VAL A 89 11.82 10.73 0.21
N ALA A 90 11.26 9.58 -0.13
CA ALA A 90 10.83 8.59 0.85
C ALA A 90 11.28 7.19 0.47
N VAL A 91 11.53 6.37 1.48
CA VAL A 91 11.75 4.93 1.35
C VAL A 91 10.90 4.26 2.40
N ALA A 92 10.13 3.26 1.98
CA ALA A 92 9.39 2.42 2.90
C ALA A 92 9.69 0.94 2.67
N VAL A 93 9.61 0.17 3.75
CA VAL A 93 9.88 -1.27 3.77
C VAL A 93 8.79 -1.94 4.60
N ASP A 94 8.13 -2.92 4.01
CA ASP A 94 7.19 -3.81 4.69
C ASP A 94 7.81 -5.18 4.88
N HIS A 95 7.56 -5.75 6.04
CA HIS A 95 7.85 -7.14 6.36
C HIS A 95 6.56 -7.83 6.79
N HIS A 96 6.12 -8.82 6.04
CA HIS A 96 4.86 -9.49 6.33
C HIS A 96 4.97 -11.00 6.42
N THR A 97 4.10 -11.59 7.22
CA THR A 97 3.90 -13.04 7.31
C THR A 97 2.45 -13.36 7.04
N SER A 98 2.16 -14.41 6.29
CA SER A 98 0.79 -14.80 5.98
C SER A 98 0.60 -16.31 6.16
N ALA A 99 -0.48 -16.69 6.85
CA ALA A 99 -0.88 -18.08 7.02
C ALA A 99 -1.47 -18.65 5.72
N SER A 100 -2.25 -17.85 5.00
CA SER A 100 -2.94 -18.27 3.77
C SER A 100 -1.98 -18.64 2.63
N THR A 101 -0.79 -18.07 2.59
CA THR A 101 0.21 -18.40 1.55
C THR A 101 0.76 -19.82 1.61
N LYS A 102 0.62 -20.52 2.75
CA LYS A 102 0.93 -21.95 2.85
C LYS A 102 0.09 -22.77 1.89
N LEU A 103 -1.13 -22.34 1.64
CA LEU A 103 -2.08 -23.02 0.77
C LEU A 103 -1.68 -23.00 -0.71
N ILE A 104 -0.72 -22.18 -1.12
CA ILE A 104 -0.21 -22.17 -2.51
C ILE A 104 0.39 -23.55 -2.87
N ASN A 105 1.06 -24.21 -1.90
CA ASN A 105 1.74 -25.48 -2.09
C ASN A 105 1.01 -26.69 -1.48
N ASN A 106 -0.12 -26.47 -0.78
CA ASN A 106 -0.91 -27.52 -0.17
C ASN A 106 -2.33 -27.52 -0.74
N VAL A 107 -2.92 -28.70 -0.89
CA VAL A 107 -4.35 -28.82 -1.19
C VAL A 107 -5.13 -28.52 0.10
N PRO A 108 -6.24 -27.74 0.05
CA PRO A 108 -6.97 -27.32 1.26
C PRO A 108 -7.56 -28.44 2.11
N ASP A 109 -7.68 -29.67 1.58
CA ASP A 109 -8.13 -30.85 2.31
C ASP A 109 -7.04 -31.51 3.17
N GLY A 110 -5.83 -30.92 3.18
CA GLY A 110 -4.70 -31.41 3.97
C GLY A 110 -3.87 -32.53 3.31
N SER A 111 -4.18 -32.90 2.09
CA SER A 111 -3.35 -33.84 1.32
C SER A 111 -2.11 -33.12 0.75
N PRO A 112 -0.89 -33.38 1.23
CA PRO A 112 0.31 -32.79 0.64
C PRO A 112 0.58 -33.45 -0.71
N THR A 113 0.41 -32.69 -1.80
CA THR A 113 0.89 -33.15 -3.11
C THR A 113 2.37 -32.85 -3.24
N ASN A 114 3.21 -33.81 -2.91
CA ASN A 114 4.68 -33.69 -2.86
C ASN A 114 5.39 -33.53 -4.22
N ILE A 115 4.66 -33.29 -5.31
CA ILE A 115 5.26 -33.42 -6.64
C ILE A 115 6.14 -32.23 -7.03
N TYR A 116 6.01 -31.05 -6.41
CA TYR A 116 6.75 -29.84 -6.80
C TYR A 116 7.20 -28.90 -5.68
N SER A 117 7.23 -29.36 -4.43
CA SER A 117 7.57 -28.51 -3.28
C SER A 117 9.04 -28.05 -3.24
N GLY A 118 9.92 -28.64 -4.04
CA GLY A 118 11.35 -28.46 -3.91
C GLY A 118 11.91 -27.11 -4.39
N LYS A 119 11.37 -26.52 -5.47
CA LYS A 119 12.02 -25.36 -6.10
C LYS A 119 11.47 -23.99 -5.68
N ILE A 120 10.19 -23.87 -5.41
CA ILE A 120 9.61 -22.59 -4.95
C ILE A 120 9.88 -22.38 -3.46
N SER A 121 9.81 -23.45 -2.66
CA SER A 121 10.18 -23.42 -1.24
C SER A 121 11.66 -23.10 -1.03
N ALA A 122 12.56 -23.49 -1.92
CA ALA A 122 13.97 -23.23 -1.79
C ALA A 122 14.34 -21.74 -1.97
N LYS A 123 13.67 -21.00 -2.85
CA LYS A 123 13.96 -19.56 -3.01
C LYS A 123 13.34 -18.69 -1.91
N THR A 124 12.20 -19.09 -1.34
CA THR A 124 11.60 -18.42 -0.17
C THR A 124 12.21 -18.89 1.16
N ALA A 125 12.74 -20.09 1.22
CA ALA A 125 13.43 -20.65 2.40
C ALA A 125 14.94 -20.36 2.45
N ALA A 126 15.55 -19.90 1.36
CA ALA A 126 16.99 -19.60 1.30
C ALA A 126 17.43 -18.39 2.14
N SER A 127 16.53 -17.74 2.87
CA SER A 127 16.88 -16.76 3.91
C SER A 127 17.00 -17.38 5.33
N SER A 128 16.64 -18.66 5.52
CA SER A 128 16.88 -19.37 6.78
C SER A 128 17.36 -20.79 6.48
N GLY A 129 18.67 -20.97 6.53
CA GLY A 129 19.28 -22.29 6.40
C GLY A 129 18.74 -23.24 7.46
N THR A 130 18.03 -24.26 7.02
CA THR A 130 18.07 -25.62 7.58
C THR A 130 17.25 -26.55 6.69
N SER A 131 17.93 -27.52 6.11
CA SER A 131 17.33 -28.72 5.51
C SER A 131 16.64 -29.54 6.60
N GLY A 132 15.36 -29.84 6.42
CA GLY A 132 14.66 -30.73 7.32
C GLY A 132 13.18 -30.82 6.97
N VAL A 133 12.85 -31.81 6.15
CA VAL A 133 11.47 -32.24 5.94
C VAL A 133 10.94 -32.79 7.26
N THR A 134 9.97 -32.13 7.84
CA THR A 134 8.84 -32.70 8.57
C THR A 134 7.99 -31.55 9.13
N GLY A 135 6.74 -31.42 8.71
CA GLY A 135 5.59 -30.91 9.49
C GLY A 135 5.70 -29.56 10.21
N ALA A 136 6.66 -28.71 9.91
CA ALA A 136 6.78 -27.42 10.56
C ALA A 136 6.02 -26.34 9.78
N SER A 137 5.14 -25.69 10.45
CA SER A 137 4.38 -24.48 10.08
C SER A 137 5.30 -23.35 9.64
N SER A 138 5.86 -23.39 8.43
CA SER A 138 6.62 -22.26 7.89
C SER A 138 5.66 -21.17 7.47
N LYS A 139 5.57 -20.11 8.29
CA LYS A 139 4.91 -18.86 7.88
C LYS A 139 5.66 -18.30 6.68
N PHE A 140 4.94 -17.95 5.62
CA PHE A 140 5.55 -17.19 4.52
C PHE A 140 6.02 -15.84 5.05
N VAL A 141 7.24 -15.46 4.70
CA VAL A 141 7.83 -14.17 5.07
C VAL A 141 8.15 -13.41 3.80
N GLY A 142 7.47 -12.30 3.59
CA GLY A 142 7.66 -11.42 2.44
C GLY A 142 8.29 -10.08 2.83
N TRP A 143 9.08 -9.53 1.92
CA TRP A 143 9.62 -8.18 2.02
C TRP A 143 9.19 -7.38 0.80
N ARG A 144 8.76 -6.15 1.04
CA ARG A 144 8.46 -5.17 0.02
C ARG A 144 9.23 -3.89 0.28
N ILE A 145 9.88 -3.36 -0.75
CA ILE A 145 10.53 -2.05 -0.69
C ILE A 145 9.88 -1.12 -1.72
N TYR A 146 9.62 0.13 -1.32
CA TYR A 146 8.98 1.12 -2.19
C TYR A 146 9.51 2.53 -1.97
N PRO A 147 10.62 2.89 -2.67
CA PRO A 147 11.13 4.25 -2.74
C PRO A 147 10.21 5.15 -3.58
N SER A 148 10.18 6.44 -3.25
CA SER A 148 9.51 7.47 -4.02
C SER A 148 10.25 8.80 -3.97
N ILE A 149 10.08 9.58 -5.03
CA ILE A 149 10.61 10.94 -5.14
C ILE A 149 9.53 11.83 -5.74
N ASN A 150 9.25 12.97 -5.10
CA ASN A 150 8.25 13.92 -5.53
C ASN A 150 8.81 15.33 -5.47
N TYR A 151 8.67 16.06 -6.56
CA TYR A 151 9.10 17.44 -6.67
C TYR A 151 7.90 18.36 -6.92
N PHE A 152 7.86 19.49 -6.21
CA PHE A 152 6.82 20.50 -6.32
C PHE A 152 7.42 21.87 -6.50
N ALA A 153 6.82 22.66 -7.40
CA ALA A 153 7.16 24.05 -7.63
C ALA A 153 5.90 24.91 -7.42
N LYS A 154 5.87 25.68 -6.34
CA LYS A 154 4.79 26.62 -6.02
C LYS A 154 5.14 28.01 -6.47
N ASN A 155 4.34 28.59 -7.35
CA ASN A 155 4.41 30.01 -7.70
C ASN A 155 3.68 30.82 -6.63
N LEU A 156 4.40 31.69 -5.92
CA LEU A 156 3.89 32.45 -4.78
C LEU A 156 2.96 33.60 -5.22
N GLU A 157 3.19 34.18 -6.41
CA GLU A 157 2.36 35.28 -6.94
C GLU A 157 1.00 34.77 -7.43
N ARG A 158 0.99 33.58 -8.02
CA ARG A 158 -0.22 33.00 -8.62
C ARG A 158 -0.91 31.98 -7.73
N ASN A 159 -0.36 31.63 -6.56
CA ASN A 159 -0.84 30.55 -5.70
C ASN A 159 -1.09 29.25 -6.47
N THR A 160 -0.18 28.88 -7.39
CA THR A 160 -0.26 27.65 -8.16
C THR A 160 0.91 26.74 -7.84
N THR A 161 0.64 25.45 -7.68
CA THR A 161 1.68 24.44 -7.45
C THR A 161 1.61 23.39 -8.56
N TYR A 162 2.74 23.08 -9.15
CA TYR A 162 2.94 21.97 -10.08
C TYR A 162 3.79 20.91 -9.38
N GLY A 163 3.41 19.67 -9.54
CA GLY A 163 4.15 18.53 -8.97
C GLY A 163 4.40 17.44 -9.99
N ILE A 164 5.53 16.76 -9.84
CA ILE A 164 5.89 15.55 -10.56
C ILE A 164 6.46 14.55 -9.55
N GLY A 165 6.08 13.28 -9.67
CA GLY A 165 6.55 12.21 -8.80
C GLY A 165 6.89 10.95 -9.56
N ALA A 166 7.77 10.15 -8.97
CA ALA A 166 8.13 8.83 -9.44
C ALA A 166 8.12 7.83 -8.27
N TYR A 167 7.66 6.63 -8.55
CA TYR A 167 7.45 5.54 -7.61
C TYR A 167 8.04 4.25 -8.14
N TYR A 168 8.62 3.47 -7.26
CA TYR A 168 9.04 2.11 -7.54
C TYR A 168 8.61 1.21 -6.39
N SER A 169 8.18 -0.01 -6.69
CA SER A 169 7.88 -1.01 -5.68
C SER A 169 8.31 -2.38 -6.16
N ARG A 170 8.88 -3.18 -5.27
CA ARG A 170 9.28 -4.54 -5.59
C ARG A 170 9.00 -5.47 -4.42
N GLU A 171 8.40 -6.60 -4.77
CA GLU A 171 8.16 -7.76 -3.94
C GLU A 171 8.66 -9.01 -4.68
N PHE A 172 8.53 -10.21 -4.12
CA PHE A 172 9.05 -11.42 -4.74
C PHE A 172 8.38 -11.78 -6.08
N ASP A 173 7.07 -11.56 -6.20
CA ASP A 173 6.25 -11.88 -7.38
C ASP A 173 5.66 -10.65 -8.08
N TYR A 174 6.00 -9.45 -7.60
CA TYR A 174 5.39 -8.21 -8.07
C TYR A 174 6.40 -7.07 -8.14
N GLN A 175 6.39 -6.37 -9.27
CA GLN A 175 7.17 -5.15 -9.48
C GLN A 175 6.26 -4.08 -10.06
N SER A 176 6.43 -2.82 -9.61
CA SER A 176 5.67 -1.67 -10.07
C SER A 176 6.59 -0.47 -10.29
N ILE A 177 6.37 0.22 -11.40
CA ILE A 177 6.95 1.54 -11.69
C ILE A 177 5.79 2.49 -11.92
N GLY A 178 5.80 3.64 -11.25
CA GLY A 178 4.74 4.62 -11.37
C GLY A 178 5.23 6.04 -11.48
N GLY A 179 4.35 6.91 -11.99
CA GLY A 179 4.57 8.34 -12.02
C GLY A 179 3.31 9.13 -11.70
N GLU A 180 3.50 10.36 -11.23
CA GLU A 180 2.40 11.28 -11.00
C GLU A 180 2.69 12.67 -11.55
N LEU A 181 1.63 13.34 -11.98
CA LEU A 181 1.60 14.77 -12.26
C LEU A 181 0.51 15.41 -11.41
N SER A 182 0.80 16.54 -10.79
CA SER A 182 -0.18 17.24 -9.96
C SER A 182 -0.20 18.75 -10.25
N PHE A 183 -1.39 19.30 -10.12
CA PHE A 183 -1.64 20.72 -10.22
C PHE A 183 -2.53 21.15 -9.06
N VAL A 184 -2.15 22.23 -8.38
CA VAL A 184 -2.95 22.81 -7.30
C VAL A 184 -3.08 24.30 -7.55
N LYS A 185 -4.29 24.84 -7.43
CA LYS A 185 -4.60 26.25 -7.51
C LYS A 185 -5.35 26.69 -6.26
N ALA A 186 -4.74 27.52 -5.45
CA ALA A 186 -5.44 28.19 -4.35
C ALA A 186 -5.94 29.58 -4.79
N SER A 187 -7.02 30.02 -4.19
CA SER A 187 -7.52 31.40 -4.33
C SER A 187 -6.51 32.37 -3.70
N GLN A 188 -6.64 33.67 -4.03
CA GLN A 188 -5.73 34.69 -3.47
C GLN A 188 -5.88 34.85 -1.96
N ASP A 189 -7.07 34.68 -1.45
CA ASP A 189 -7.41 34.71 -0.03
C ASP A 189 -7.15 33.38 0.70
N ASN A 190 -6.69 32.33 -0.02
CA ASN A 190 -6.48 30.96 0.45
C ASN A 190 -7.75 30.28 1.03
N ASN A 191 -8.94 30.80 0.75
CA ASN A 191 -10.20 30.23 1.21
C ASN A 191 -10.69 29.07 0.34
N ALA A 192 -10.24 29.01 -0.91
CA ALA A 192 -10.56 27.92 -1.84
C ALA A 192 -9.29 27.30 -2.43
N GLU A 193 -9.32 26.01 -2.63
CA GLU A 193 -8.27 25.25 -3.30
C GLU A 193 -8.86 24.21 -4.24
N PHE A 194 -8.38 24.17 -5.46
CA PHE A 194 -8.66 23.15 -6.44
C PHE A 194 -7.40 22.39 -6.76
N SER A 195 -7.46 21.06 -6.77
CA SER A 195 -6.35 20.20 -7.14
C SER A 195 -6.75 19.11 -8.12
N VAL A 196 -5.83 18.79 -9.01
CA VAL A 196 -5.90 17.66 -9.93
C VAL A 196 -4.60 16.88 -9.82
N LYS A 197 -4.71 15.56 -9.73
CA LYS A 197 -3.57 14.64 -9.74
C LYS A 197 -3.85 13.52 -10.74
N ALA A 198 -2.94 13.31 -11.69
CA ALA A 198 -2.94 12.19 -12.61
C ALA A 198 -1.82 11.22 -12.25
N MET A 199 -2.10 9.93 -12.19
CA MET A 199 -1.13 8.88 -11.87
C MET A 199 -1.24 7.73 -12.86
N ALA A 200 -0.08 7.14 -13.17
CA ALA A 200 0.02 5.92 -13.95
C ALA A 200 1.00 4.96 -13.27
N PHE A 201 0.61 3.69 -13.17
CA PHE A 201 1.44 2.60 -12.67
C PHE A 201 1.48 1.48 -13.70
N PHE A 202 2.66 0.95 -13.93
CA PHE A 202 2.97 -0.16 -14.82
C PHE A 202 3.52 -1.29 -13.96
N ASP A 203 2.68 -2.28 -13.75
CA ASP A 203 2.97 -3.38 -12.85
C ASP A 203 3.29 -4.65 -13.64
N GLN A 204 4.20 -5.44 -13.14
CA GLN A 204 4.48 -6.79 -13.61
C GLN A 204 4.26 -7.77 -12.46
N ARG A 205 3.50 -8.83 -12.74
CA ARG A 205 3.21 -9.91 -11.80
C ARG A 205 3.67 -11.24 -12.36
N LEU A 206 4.35 -12.02 -11.53
CA LEU A 206 4.69 -13.40 -11.82
C LEU A 206 3.46 -14.30 -11.65
N GLU A 207 3.16 -15.15 -12.63
CA GLU A 207 2.07 -16.11 -12.54
C GLU A 207 2.49 -17.30 -11.68
N ILE A 208 2.01 -17.33 -10.43
CA ILE A 208 2.20 -18.45 -9.52
C ILE A 208 0.87 -19.17 -9.38
N LEU A 209 0.79 -20.38 -9.92
CA LEU A 209 -0.40 -21.21 -9.82
C LEU A 209 -0.39 -22.09 -8.54
N PRO A 210 -1.56 -22.44 -7.99
CA PRO A 210 -1.69 -23.49 -7.00
C PRO A 210 -1.04 -24.80 -7.47
N VAL A 211 -0.50 -25.61 -6.55
CA VAL A 211 0.30 -26.78 -6.89
C VAL A 211 -0.43 -27.76 -7.82
N GLU A 212 -1.72 -27.98 -7.59
CA GLU A 212 -2.58 -28.90 -8.36
C GLU A 212 -2.91 -28.39 -9.78
N LEU A 213 -2.72 -27.08 -10.04
CA LEU A 213 -3.00 -26.45 -11.35
C LEU A 213 -1.73 -26.20 -12.16
N ARG A 214 -0.56 -26.56 -11.63
CA ARG A 214 0.70 -26.41 -12.35
C ARG A 214 0.81 -27.45 -13.46
N PRO A 215 1.29 -27.10 -14.65
CA PRO A 215 1.52 -28.07 -15.72
C PRO A 215 2.50 -29.15 -15.24
N VAL A 216 2.14 -30.42 -15.45
CA VAL A 216 3.03 -31.54 -15.16
C VAL A 216 4.16 -31.51 -16.18
N ASN A 217 5.37 -31.19 -15.75
CA ASN A 217 6.56 -31.28 -16.59
C ASN A 217 6.92 -32.76 -16.79
N THR A 218 6.35 -33.39 -17.82
CA THR A 218 6.64 -34.77 -18.25
C THR A 218 8.00 -34.90 -18.96
N GLY A 219 8.80 -33.85 -18.97
CA GLY A 219 10.16 -33.86 -19.49
C GLY A 219 11.07 -34.70 -18.60
N VAL A 220 11.18 -36.00 -18.91
CA VAL A 220 12.24 -36.89 -18.41
C VAL A 220 13.57 -36.39 -19.01
N ASN A 221 14.15 -35.38 -18.41
CA ASN A 221 15.56 -35.12 -18.56
C ASN A 221 16.30 -35.93 -17.50
N ASN A 222 16.58 -37.23 -17.84
CA ASN A 222 17.63 -38.02 -17.23
C ASN A 222 18.98 -37.35 -17.51
N LYS A 223 19.29 -36.27 -16.85
CA LYS A 223 20.69 -35.87 -16.63
C LYS A 223 21.13 -36.56 -15.35
N LYS A 224 22.04 -37.53 -15.50
CA LYS A 224 22.80 -38.14 -14.42
C LYS A 224 23.34 -37.03 -13.52
N ALA A 225 23.22 -37.28 -12.22
CA ALA A 225 23.95 -36.54 -11.21
C ALA A 225 25.48 -36.80 -11.44
N ASP A 226 26.13 -35.89 -12.09
CA ASP A 226 27.56 -35.72 -11.97
C ASP A 226 27.77 -34.59 -10.97
N ASP A 227 28.52 -34.92 -9.93
CA ASP A 227 28.97 -34.06 -8.81
C ASP A 227 29.92 -32.98 -9.36
N ASP A 228 29.39 -31.85 -9.79
CA ASP A 228 30.15 -30.62 -9.97
C ASP A 228 29.36 -29.48 -9.36
N GLU A 229 29.89 -28.90 -8.27
CA GLU A 229 29.45 -27.71 -7.54
C GLU A 229 29.65 -26.45 -8.42
N ASP A 230 28.93 -26.31 -9.50
CA ASP A 230 28.81 -25.03 -10.19
C ASP A 230 27.41 -24.44 -9.96
N GLU A 231 27.41 -23.20 -9.47
CA GLU A 231 26.22 -22.35 -9.28
C GLU A 231 25.38 -22.27 -10.57
N HIS A 232 24.53 -23.26 -10.80
CA HIS A 232 23.54 -23.18 -11.86
C HIS A 232 22.46 -22.17 -11.44
N GLU A 233 22.53 -20.98 -11.99
CA GLU A 233 21.35 -20.15 -12.24
C GLU A 233 20.29 -21.07 -12.89
N GLY A 234 19.38 -21.62 -12.04
CA GLY A 234 18.28 -22.44 -12.53
C GLY A 234 17.46 -21.62 -13.49
N ASN A 235 17.34 -22.05 -14.73
CA ASN A 235 16.44 -21.55 -15.74
C ASN A 235 15.03 -21.43 -15.14
N ASP A 236 14.66 -20.22 -14.77
CA ASP A 236 13.33 -19.80 -14.32
C ASP A 236 12.35 -19.67 -15.52
N ASP A 237 12.59 -20.39 -16.62
CA ASP A 237 11.92 -20.21 -17.91
C ASP A 237 10.45 -20.64 -17.95
N ASN A 238 9.84 -21.02 -16.82
CA ASN A 238 8.46 -21.50 -16.77
C ASN A 238 7.45 -20.54 -16.10
N TYR A 239 7.87 -19.35 -15.62
CA TYR A 239 6.92 -18.41 -15.02
C TYR A 239 6.55 -17.32 -16.01
N LYS A 240 5.26 -17.25 -16.34
CA LYS A 240 4.73 -16.19 -17.17
C LYS A 240 4.64 -14.89 -16.39
N LEU A 241 5.16 -13.81 -16.96
CA LEU A 241 4.99 -12.45 -16.47
C LEU A 241 3.76 -11.84 -17.13
N TRP A 242 2.90 -11.25 -16.30
CA TRP A 242 1.72 -10.53 -16.73
C TRP A 242 1.83 -9.06 -16.39
N ASN A 243 1.39 -8.23 -17.31
CA ASN A 243 1.26 -6.80 -17.06
C ASN A 243 -0.08 -6.48 -16.41
N LYS A 244 -0.07 -5.46 -15.54
CA LYS A 244 -1.26 -4.81 -15.00
C LYS A 244 -0.98 -3.32 -14.97
N ASN A 245 -1.69 -2.55 -15.76
CA ASN A 245 -1.55 -1.10 -15.81
C ASN A 245 -2.69 -0.46 -15.00
N SER A 246 -2.38 0.61 -14.29
CA SER A 246 -3.37 1.36 -13.50
C SER A 246 -3.21 2.85 -13.76
N TYR A 247 -4.29 3.50 -14.14
CA TYR A 247 -4.36 4.93 -14.42
C TYR A 247 -5.40 5.56 -13.52
N SER A 248 -5.11 6.74 -12.97
CA SER A 248 -6.10 7.47 -12.18
C SER A 248 -5.97 8.97 -12.36
N VAL A 249 -7.11 9.65 -12.27
CA VAL A 249 -7.20 11.10 -12.17
C VAL A 249 -8.05 11.43 -10.96
N ASN A 250 -7.49 12.22 -10.05
CA ASN A 250 -8.10 12.61 -8.80
C ASN A 250 -8.35 14.11 -8.82
N PHE A 251 -9.57 14.52 -8.49
CA PHE A 251 -9.99 15.90 -8.35
C PHE A 251 -10.35 16.18 -6.89
N ALA A 252 -9.91 17.30 -6.38
CA ALA A 252 -10.37 17.78 -5.09
C ALA A 252 -10.62 19.30 -5.15
N TYR A 253 -11.73 19.70 -4.56
CA TYR A 253 -12.08 21.09 -4.33
C TYR A 253 -12.36 21.29 -2.84
N SER A 254 -11.65 22.20 -2.21
CA SER A 254 -11.83 22.56 -0.80
C SER A 254 -12.19 24.01 -0.67
N GLN A 255 -13.17 24.31 0.18
CA GLN A 255 -13.64 25.66 0.45
C GLN A 255 -13.79 25.88 1.95
N ILE A 256 -13.23 26.95 2.46
CA ILE A 256 -13.54 27.52 3.77
C ILE A 256 -14.80 28.37 3.60
N ILE A 257 -15.91 27.90 4.15
CA ILE A 257 -17.21 28.57 4.06
C ILE A 257 -17.29 29.72 5.06
N ASN A 258 -16.74 29.47 6.26
CA ASN A 258 -16.63 30.47 7.33
C ASN A 258 -15.51 30.02 8.31
N PRO A 259 -15.13 30.82 9.32
CA PRO A 259 -14.04 30.49 10.24
C PRO A 259 -14.21 29.16 11.00
N ARG A 260 -15.41 28.58 11.00
CA ARG A 260 -15.70 27.31 11.70
C ARG A 260 -15.97 26.14 10.77
N LEU A 261 -16.22 26.39 9.46
CA LEU A 261 -16.66 25.36 8.52
C LEU A 261 -15.80 25.32 7.27
N GLN A 262 -15.18 24.18 7.02
CA GLN A 262 -14.51 23.83 5.77
C GLN A 262 -15.21 22.61 5.14
N VAL A 263 -15.43 22.66 3.84
CA VAL A 263 -15.98 21.57 3.04
C VAL A 263 -14.99 21.20 1.95
N SER A 264 -14.86 19.91 1.64
CA SER A 264 -14.08 19.43 0.51
C SER A 264 -14.88 18.39 -0.28
N LEU A 265 -14.89 18.52 -1.59
CA LEU A 265 -15.46 17.58 -2.54
C LEU A 265 -14.34 16.84 -3.25
N LEU A 266 -14.49 15.53 -3.42
CA LEU A 266 -13.49 14.62 -3.99
C LEU A 266 -14.16 13.80 -5.08
N ALA A 267 -13.50 13.66 -6.22
CA ALA A 267 -13.94 12.77 -7.30
C ALA A 267 -12.71 12.12 -7.93
N ASP A 268 -12.69 10.79 -7.96
CA ASP A 268 -11.59 10.04 -8.55
C ASP A 268 -12.13 9.19 -9.70
N PHE A 269 -11.30 9.02 -10.73
CA PHE A 269 -11.53 8.11 -11.85
C PHE A 269 -10.31 7.21 -11.95
N ALA A 270 -10.51 5.92 -11.85
CA ALA A 270 -9.43 4.96 -11.98
C ALA A 270 -9.79 3.87 -13.01
N PHE A 271 -8.83 3.56 -13.87
CA PHE A 271 -8.93 2.51 -14.86
C PHE A 271 -7.76 1.55 -14.70
N GLN A 272 -8.04 0.27 -14.74
CA GLN A 272 -7.05 -0.81 -14.68
C GLN A 272 -7.18 -1.70 -15.91
N ASP A 273 -6.05 -2.12 -16.47
CA ASP A 273 -5.96 -3.00 -17.63
C ASP A 273 -4.85 -4.03 -17.43
N GLY A 274 -5.10 -5.29 -17.81
CA GLY A 274 -4.19 -6.41 -17.69
C GLY A 274 -4.67 -7.50 -16.74
N LEU A 275 -3.77 -8.28 -16.14
CA LEU A 275 -4.15 -9.37 -15.25
C LEU A 275 -4.64 -8.83 -13.90
N LEU A 276 -5.94 -8.75 -13.72
CA LEU A 276 -6.59 -8.32 -12.48
C LEU A 276 -6.93 -9.49 -11.54
N SER A 277 -6.98 -10.72 -12.06
CA SER A 277 -7.09 -11.93 -11.25
C SER A 277 -5.81 -12.19 -10.46
N ILE A 278 -5.93 -12.89 -9.34
CA ILE A 278 -4.80 -13.38 -8.57
C ILE A 278 -4.58 -14.86 -8.93
N PRO A 279 -3.49 -15.23 -9.63
CA PRO A 279 -3.32 -16.57 -10.19
C PRO A 279 -3.32 -17.71 -9.16
N TYR A 280 -2.87 -17.44 -7.92
CA TYR A 280 -2.84 -18.44 -6.85
C TYR A 280 -4.14 -18.54 -6.05
N ASN A 281 -5.14 -17.67 -6.29
CA ASN A 281 -6.47 -17.82 -5.69
C ASN A 281 -7.21 -18.98 -6.34
N ARG A 282 -7.77 -19.86 -5.53
CA ARG A 282 -8.58 -21.00 -5.98
C ARG A 282 -10.04 -20.62 -6.10
N VAL A 283 -10.71 -21.28 -7.02
CA VAL A 283 -12.18 -21.29 -7.10
C VAL A 283 -12.64 -22.71 -7.27
N TYR A 284 -13.47 -23.18 -6.35
CA TYR A 284 -14.09 -24.51 -6.36
C TYR A 284 -15.48 -24.42 -6.98
N PHE A 285 -15.75 -25.34 -7.91
CA PHE A 285 -17.02 -25.42 -8.62
C PHE A 285 -17.97 -26.44 -7.97
N THR A 286 -19.27 -26.35 -8.31
CA THR A 286 -20.32 -27.25 -7.81
C THR A 286 -20.09 -28.72 -8.17
N ASN A 287 -19.29 -29.02 -9.18
CA ASN A 287 -18.89 -30.36 -9.60
C ASN A 287 -17.58 -30.85 -8.94
N ASN A 288 -17.10 -30.17 -7.90
CA ASN A 288 -15.83 -30.44 -7.19
C ASN A 288 -14.56 -30.26 -8.02
N THR A 289 -14.63 -29.63 -9.19
CA THR A 289 -13.42 -29.21 -9.89
C THR A 289 -12.89 -27.90 -9.30
N VAL A 290 -11.59 -27.62 -9.51
CA VAL A 290 -10.91 -26.41 -9.06
C VAL A 290 -10.24 -25.72 -10.24
N SER A 291 -10.20 -24.38 -10.19
CA SER A 291 -9.46 -23.53 -11.13
C SER A 291 -8.84 -22.36 -10.40
N SER A 292 -7.90 -21.67 -11.04
CA SER A 292 -7.47 -20.34 -10.61
C SER A 292 -8.58 -19.33 -10.84
N GLU A 293 -8.62 -18.31 -9.99
CA GLU A 293 -9.49 -17.14 -10.16
C GLU A 293 -9.41 -16.56 -11.57
N LYS A 294 -10.56 -16.18 -12.10
CA LYS A 294 -10.66 -15.56 -13.43
C LYS A 294 -11.60 -14.37 -13.40
N LEU A 295 -11.05 -13.19 -13.58
CA LEU A 295 -11.77 -11.90 -13.59
C LEU A 295 -11.56 -11.20 -14.94
N PRO A 296 -12.42 -10.24 -15.31
CA PRO A 296 -12.18 -9.41 -16.49
C PRO A 296 -10.82 -8.70 -16.38
N MET A 297 -10.18 -8.49 -17.53
CA MET A 297 -8.87 -7.84 -17.61
C MET A 297 -8.96 -6.30 -17.52
N GLN A 298 -10.16 -5.75 -17.44
CA GLN A 298 -10.39 -4.31 -17.33
C GLN A 298 -11.32 -4.02 -16.17
N ARG A 299 -11.07 -2.90 -15.48
CA ARG A 299 -11.92 -2.41 -14.40
C ARG A 299 -11.87 -0.90 -14.30
N MET A 300 -13.04 -0.26 -14.31
CA MET A 300 -13.21 1.17 -14.06
C MET A 300 -13.81 1.39 -12.69
N LYS A 301 -13.25 2.33 -11.92
CA LYS A 301 -13.67 2.66 -10.54
C LYS A 301 -13.91 4.15 -10.39
N ILE A 302 -15.01 4.53 -9.76
CA ILE A 302 -15.38 5.91 -9.55
C ILE A 302 -15.77 6.13 -8.08
N PRO A 303 -14.83 6.51 -7.21
CA PRO A 303 -15.12 7.00 -5.87
C PRO A 303 -15.44 8.49 -5.88
N LEU A 304 -16.57 8.87 -5.24
CA LEU A 304 -16.98 10.24 -4.97
C LEU A 304 -16.97 10.47 -3.47
N GLY A 305 -16.40 11.56 -3.01
CA GLY A 305 -16.23 11.82 -1.59
C GLY A 305 -16.55 13.25 -1.17
N MET A 306 -16.91 13.41 0.09
CA MET A 306 -17.08 14.68 0.75
C MET A 306 -16.44 14.65 2.13
N ARG A 307 -15.74 15.73 2.49
CA ARG A 307 -15.26 15.99 3.85
C ARG A 307 -15.87 17.26 4.38
N LEU A 308 -16.21 17.26 5.66
CA LEU A 308 -16.68 18.44 6.36
C LEU A 308 -15.91 18.52 7.68
N ASN A 309 -15.23 19.64 7.91
CA ASN A 309 -14.56 19.96 9.15
C ASN A 309 -15.30 21.11 9.82
N TYR A 310 -15.81 20.88 11.02
CA TYR A 310 -16.53 21.88 11.81
C TYR A 310 -15.85 22.10 13.15
N PHE A 311 -15.53 23.35 13.46
CA PHE A 311 -14.89 23.76 14.71
C PHE A 311 -15.95 24.17 15.72
N LEU A 312 -16.10 23.39 16.79
CA LEU A 312 -17.01 23.69 17.89
C LEU A 312 -16.22 24.28 19.06
N GLY A 313 -16.33 25.59 19.21
CA GLY A 313 -15.53 26.31 20.19
C GLY A 313 -14.02 26.24 19.88
N GLU A 314 -13.20 26.19 20.92
CA GLU A 314 -11.74 26.13 20.81
C GLU A 314 -11.18 24.70 21.02
N THR A 315 -12.01 23.79 21.51
CA THR A 315 -11.59 22.49 22.02
C THR A 315 -11.89 21.35 21.05
N PHE A 316 -13.05 21.37 20.39
CA PHE A 316 -13.52 20.24 19.60
C PHE A 316 -13.52 20.55 18.09
N ILE A 317 -13.10 19.57 17.31
CA ILE A 317 -13.19 19.63 15.86
C ILE A 317 -13.95 18.38 15.38
N PHE A 318 -15.08 18.56 14.69
CA PHE A 318 -15.79 17.45 14.05
C PHE A 318 -15.26 17.30 12.64
N ARG A 319 -14.60 16.18 12.33
CA ARG A 319 -14.13 15.81 11.02
C ARG A 319 -14.97 14.68 10.51
N THR A 320 -15.82 14.96 9.52
CA THR A 320 -16.64 13.93 8.88
C THR A 320 -16.11 13.62 7.51
N TYR A 321 -16.26 12.39 7.09
CA TYR A 321 -15.96 11.93 5.75
C TYR A 321 -17.03 10.97 5.29
N TYR A 322 -17.53 11.18 4.08
CA TYR A 322 -18.43 10.27 3.38
C TYR A 322 -17.86 9.98 2.01
N ARG A 323 -17.93 8.71 1.57
CA ARG A 323 -17.53 8.27 0.24
C ARG A 323 -18.56 7.30 -0.31
N TYR A 324 -19.04 7.57 -1.51
CA TYR A 324 -19.72 6.63 -2.37
C TYR A 324 -18.75 6.11 -3.42
N PHE A 325 -18.72 4.80 -3.60
CA PHE A 325 -17.86 4.10 -4.57
C PHE A 325 -18.74 3.23 -5.44
N PHE A 326 -18.45 3.20 -6.73
CA PHE A 326 -19.02 2.23 -7.65
C PHE A 326 -18.00 1.88 -8.73
N ASP A 327 -18.13 0.68 -9.31
CA ASP A 327 -17.31 0.19 -10.39
C ASP A 327 -18.13 -0.57 -11.43
N ASP A 328 -17.48 -0.93 -12.54
CA ASP A 328 -18.08 -1.70 -13.63
C ASP A 328 -18.11 -3.22 -13.37
N TRP A 329 -17.60 -3.67 -12.20
CA TRP A 329 -17.74 -5.04 -11.73
C TRP A 329 -18.96 -5.24 -10.81
N GLY A 330 -19.80 -4.22 -10.63
CA GLY A 330 -21.05 -4.26 -9.87
C GLY A 330 -20.93 -3.87 -8.40
N ILE A 331 -19.73 -3.58 -7.87
CA ILE A 331 -19.56 -3.13 -6.50
C ILE A 331 -20.11 -1.71 -6.35
N LYS A 332 -20.97 -1.52 -5.33
CA LYS A 332 -21.40 -0.23 -4.81
C LYS A 332 -21.08 -0.19 -3.32
N ALA A 333 -20.42 0.86 -2.88
CA ALA A 333 -20.02 0.93 -1.48
C ALA A 333 -20.20 2.33 -0.89
N HIS A 334 -20.56 2.36 0.39
CA HIS A 334 -20.72 3.55 1.21
C HIS A 334 -19.72 3.49 2.37
N THR A 335 -18.97 4.56 2.57
CA THR A 335 -18.07 4.71 3.72
C THR A 335 -18.41 6.01 4.43
N ALA A 336 -18.68 5.94 5.72
CA ALA A 336 -18.87 7.11 6.58
C ALA A 336 -17.87 7.06 7.73
N GLN A 337 -17.26 8.19 8.07
CA GLN A 337 -16.33 8.32 9.19
C GLN A 337 -16.59 9.60 9.94
N LEU A 338 -16.47 9.52 11.26
CA LEU A 338 -16.42 10.65 12.18
C LEU A 338 -15.14 10.54 13.01
N GLU A 339 -14.36 11.60 13.07
CA GLU A 339 -13.20 11.77 13.93
C GLU A 339 -13.38 13.07 14.72
N ILE A 340 -13.10 13.05 16.02
CA ILE A 340 -13.29 14.20 16.90
C ILE A 340 -11.98 14.55 17.60
N PRO A 341 -11.09 15.34 16.97
CA PRO A 341 -9.94 15.89 17.67
C PRO A 341 -10.36 16.77 18.84
N ILE A 342 -9.89 16.41 20.03
CA ILE A 342 -10.11 17.09 21.30
C ILE A 342 -8.78 17.66 21.74
N LYS A 343 -8.68 18.98 21.82
CA LYS A 343 -7.50 19.66 22.36
C LYS A 343 -7.52 19.60 23.87
N ILE A 344 -6.73 18.68 24.45
CA ILE A 344 -6.60 18.53 25.92
C ILE A 344 -5.72 19.66 26.46
N SER A 345 -4.68 20.02 25.75
CA SER A 345 -3.79 21.14 26.01
C SER A 345 -3.26 21.72 24.70
N PRO A 346 -2.53 22.84 24.69
CA PRO A 346 -1.88 23.35 23.47
C PRO A 346 -0.93 22.35 22.82
N PHE A 347 -0.51 21.32 23.53
CA PHE A 347 0.53 20.36 23.11
C PHE A 347 0.01 18.95 22.92
N VAL A 348 -1.16 18.63 23.46
CA VAL A 348 -1.73 17.27 23.43
C VAL A 348 -3.12 17.34 22.87
N SER A 349 -3.38 16.55 21.84
CA SER A 349 -4.72 16.29 21.34
C SER A 349 -5.00 14.80 21.26
N LEU A 350 -6.24 14.43 21.55
CA LEU A 350 -6.77 13.08 21.47
C LEU A 350 -7.89 13.05 20.43
N SER A 351 -7.83 12.11 19.49
CA SER A 351 -8.79 12.05 18.40
C SER A 351 -9.42 10.66 18.28
N PRO A 352 -10.50 10.37 19.03
CA PRO A 352 -11.30 9.18 18.78
C PRO A 352 -11.93 9.26 17.40
N PHE A 353 -12.06 8.10 16.73
CA PHE A 353 -12.74 7.99 15.46
C PHE A 353 -13.53 6.70 15.34
N TYR A 354 -14.57 6.76 14.52
CA TYR A 354 -15.37 5.64 14.09
C TYR A 354 -15.60 5.71 12.59
N ARG A 355 -15.42 4.58 11.89
CA ARG A 355 -15.70 4.41 10.47
C ARG A 355 -16.62 3.22 10.27
N TYR A 356 -17.67 3.43 9.52
CA TYR A 356 -18.56 2.39 9.00
C TYR A 356 -18.40 2.27 7.50
N HIS A 357 -18.41 1.04 7.01
CA HIS A 357 -18.36 0.75 5.57
C HIS A 357 -19.36 -0.37 5.25
N HIS A 358 -20.06 -0.21 4.15
CA HIS A 358 -20.93 -1.20 3.55
C HIS A 358 -20.62 -1.30 2.07
N GLN A 359 -20.50 -2.52 1.54
CA GLN A 359 -20.39 -2.78 0.11
C GLN A 359 -21.32 -3.90 -0.34
N THR A 360 -21.75 -3.84 -1.60
CA THR A 360 -22.40 -4.95 -2.30
C THR A 360 -21.32 -5.90 -2.85
N SER A 361 -21.71 -7.14 -3.14
CA SER A 361 -20.86 -8.08 -3.87
C SER A 361 -20.61 -7.59 -5.29
N ASN A 362 -19.48 -8.00 -5.88
CA ASN A 362 -19.30 -7.91 -7.32
C ASN A 362 -20.09 -9.00 -8.06
N ASP A 363 -20.21 -8.86 -9.39
CA ASP A 363 -20.99 -9.79 -10.24
C ASP A 363 -20.33 -11.18 -10.41
N TYR A 364 -19.06 -11.31 -10.05
CA TYR A 364 -18.23 -12.51 -10.26
C TYR A 364 -17.93 -13.27 -8.98
N PHE A 365 -18.39 -12.79 -7.82
CA PHE A 365 -18.15 -13.44 -6.53
C PHE A 365 -19.22 -14.47 -6.21
N LYS A 366 -18.77 -15.65 -5.78
CA LYS A 366 -19.58 -16.62 -5.06
C LYS A 366 -18.76 -17.32 -3.98
N PRO A 367 -19.36 -17.71 -2.86
CA PRO A 367 -18.69 -18.49 -1.83
C PRO A 367 -18.12 -19.81 -2.34
N TYR A 368 -17.30 -20.45 -1.52
CA TYR A 368 -16.69 -21.75 -1.77
C TYR A 368 -17.68 -22.79 -2.33
N GLY A 369 -17.33 -23.43 -3.45
CA GLY A 369 -18.11 -24.50 -4.06
C GLY A 369 -19.45 -24.10 -4.69
N GLN A 370 -19.71 -22.81 -4.90
CA GLN A 370 -20.98 -22.32 -5.44
C GLN A 370 -20.90 -21.83 -6.90
N HIS A 371 -19.71 -21.79 -7.49
CA HIS A 371 -19.54 -21.48 -8.90
C HIS A 371 -19.98 -22.65 -9.77
N ASN A 372 -20.67 -22.36 -10.89
CA ASN A 372 -21.05 -23.38 -11.86
C ASN A 372 -19.94 -23.56 -12.89
N PRO A 373 -19.65 -24.80 -13.33
CA PRO A 373 -18.76 -25.04 -14.47
C PRO A 373 -19.27 -24.29 -15.73
N GLY A 374 -18.38 -23.63 -16.45
CA GLY A 374 -18.73 -22.86 -17.65
C GLY A 374 -19.00 -21.37 -17.41
N GLU A 375 -19.00 -20.88 -16.20
CA GLU A 375 -18.97 -19.43 -15.93
C GLU A 375 -17.72 -18.81 -16.56
N LYS A 376 -17.87 -17.66 -17.21
CA LYS A 376 -16.77 -16.99 -17.93
C LYS A 376 -15.78 -16.36 -16.95
N TYR A 377 -16.29 -15.75 -15.87
CA TYR A 377 -15.52 -15.08 -14.81
C TYR A 377 -16.03 -15.57 -13.46
N TYR A 378 -15.10 -15.73 -12.51
CA TYR A 378 -15.41 -16.26 -11.19
C TYR A 378 -14.31 -15.92 -10.18
N SER A 379 -14.71 -15.63 -8.95
CA SER A 379 -13.84 -15.40 -7.79
C SER A 379 -14.54 -15.84 -6.51
N SER A 380 -13.78 -16.39 -5.57
CA SER A 380 -14.22 -16.65 -4.19
C SER A 380 -13.43 -15.80 -3.19
N ASP A 381 -12.89 -14.66 -3.65
CA ASP A 381 -12.24 -13.67 -2.80
C ASP A 381 -13.28 -12.84 -2.05
N TYR A 382 -13.31 -12.95 -0.72
CA TYR A 382 -14.27 -12.26 0.15
C TYR A 382 -14.06 -10.74 0.19
N ASP A 383 -12.94 -10.20 -0.30
CA ASP A 383 -12.78 -8.76 -0.54
C ASP A 383 -13.74 -8.23 -1.62
N LEU A 384 -14.22 -9.12 -2.48
CA LEU A 384 -15.20 -8.84 -3.53
C LEU A 384 -16.64 -9.17 -3.12
N SER A 385 -16.87 -9.69 -1.91
CA SER A 385 -18.18 -10.05 -1.38
C SER A 385 -18.98 -8.82 -0.91
N SER A 386 -20.24 -9.08 -0.55
CA SER A 386 -21.05 -8.10 0.17
C SER A 386 -20.75 -8.20 1.67
N PHE A 387 -20.37 -7.09 2.29
CA PHE A 387 -20.14 -7.03 3.73
C PHE A 387 -20.35 -5.65 4.33
N ASN A 388 -20.48 -5.65 5.66
CA ASN A 388 -20.36 -4.46 6.49
C ASN A 388 -19.05 -4.52 7.27
N SER A 389 -18.43 -3.36 7.49
CA SER A 389 -17.29 -3.30 8.41
C SER A 389 -17.31 -2.06 9.28
N GLN A 390 -16.68 -2.18 10.43
CA GLN A 390 -16.53 -1.14 11.43
C GLN A 390 -15.05 -1.00 11.77
N ASN A 391 -14.60 0.24 11.95
CA ASN A 391 -13.26 0.53 12.42
C ASN A 391 -13.36 1.62 13.50
N ILE A 392 -12.97 1.28 14.72
CA ILE A 392 -12.91 2.20 15.84
C ILE A 392 -11.46 2.41 16.27
N GLY A 393 -11.10 3.62 16.59
CA GLY A 393 -9.73 3.88 17.02
C GLY A 393 -9.54 5.22 17.70
N LEU A 394 -8.30 5.45 18.06
CA LEU A 394 -7.84 6.60 18.81
C LEU A 394 -6.49 7.07 18.25
N ASN A 395 -6.33 8.37 18.06
CA ASN A 395 -5.06 9.00 17.76
C ASN A 395 -4.67 9.96 18.89
N LEU A 396 -3.45 9.82 19.40
CA LEU A 396 -2.80 10.73 20.33
C LEU A 396 -1.74 11.51 19.56
N HIS A 397 -1.85 12.82 19.56
CA HIS A 397 -0.87 13.74 18.96
C HIS A 397 -0.22 14.59 20.05
N TYR A 398 1.11 14.61 20.07
CA TYR A 398 1.91 15.34 21.05
C TYR A 398 2.92 16.25 20.36
N LEU A 399 2.96 17.52 20.79
CA LEU A 399 3.90 18.55 20.33
C LEU A 399 4.90 18.86 21.46
N PRO A 400 6.13 18.31 21.45
CA PRO A 400 7.14 18.56 22.48
C PRO A 400 7.78 19.95 22.28
N LEU A 401 7.32 20.96 23.00
CA LEU A 401 7.74 22.36 22.83
C LEU A 401 9.22 22.62 23.04
N GLU A 402 9.79 22.01 24.08
CA GLU A 402 11.19 22.24 24.46
C GLU A 402 12.17 21.39 23.64
N SER A 403 11.67 20.47 22.82
CA SER A 403 12.53 19.63 22.00
C SER A 403 13.11 20.42 20.83
N LYS A 404 14.42 20.41 20.71
CA LYS A 404 15.15 20.95 19.54
C LYS A 404 15.17 19.96 18.36
N ILE A 405 14.82 18.71 18.59
CA ILE A 405 14.92 17.60 17.64
C ILE A 405 13.55 17.20 17.12
N PHE A 406 12.57 17.03 18.01
CA PHE A 406 11.25 16.54 17.68
C PHE A 406 10.27 17.68 17.43
N LYS A 407 9.51 17.61 16.33
CA LYS A 407 8.43 18.53 15.98
C LYS A 407 7.09 17.99 16.48
N SER A 408 6.81 16.70 16.26
CA SER A 408 5.62 16.03 16.75
C SER A 408 5.85 14.53 16.94
N VAL A 409 5.02 13.93 17.78
CA VAL A 409 4.91 12.49 17.96
C VAL A 409 3.44 12.11 17.86
N ASP A 410 3.13 11.12 17.06
CA ASP A 410 1.78 10.58 16.87
C ASP A 410 1.74 9.10 17.21
N PHE A 411 0.70 8.70 17.91
CA PHE A 411 0.39 7.31 18.21
C PHE A 411 -1.05 7.04 17.86
N ARG A 412 -1.30 6.07 16.97
CA ARG A 412 -2.64 5.71 16.53
C ARG A 412 -2.86 4.21 16.69
N TYR A 413 -3.98 3.86 17.30
CA TYR A 413 -4.48 2.49 17.39
C TYR A 413 -5.86 2.41 16.76
N SER A 414 -6.16 1.31 16.05
CA SER A 414 -7.52 1.01 15.61
C SER A 414 -7.79 -0.48 15.58
N PHE A 415 -9.05 -0.83 15.84
CA PHE A 415 -9.62 -2.14 15.70
C PHE A 415 -10.64 -2.15 14.57
N TYR A 416 -10.44 -3.03 13.60
CA TYR A 416 -11.30 -3.25 12.46
C TYR A 416 -12.02 -4.59 12.60
N LYS A 417 -13.30 -4.65 12.24
CA LYS A 417 -14.10 -5.86 12.20
C LYS A 417 -15.02 -5.85 10.98
N ARG A 418 -15.12 -7.00 10.30
CA ARG A 418 -15.97 -7.26 9.14
C ARG A 418 -17.07 -8.27 9.51
N SER A 419 -18.24 -8.19 8.84
CA SER A 419 -19.38 -9.10 9.07
C SER A 419 -19.04 -10.54 8.75
N GLU A 420 -18.15 -10.82 7.80
CA GLU A 420 -17.71 -12.15 7.39
C GLU A 420 -16.64 -12.76 8.32
N GLY A 421 -16.40 -12.17 9.49
CA GLY A 421 -15.55 -12.76 10.52
C GLY A 421 -14.11 -12.23 10.54
N LEU A 422 -13.64 -11.47 9.51
CA LEU A 422 -12.30 -10.88 9.54
C LEU A 422 -12.23 -9.77 10.58
N SER A 423 -11.18 -9.81 11.40
CA SER A 423 -10.84 -8.76 12.37
C SER A 423 -9.37 -8.38 12.24
N ALA A 424 -9.05 -7.12 12.54
CA ALA A 424 -7.67 -6.64 12.47
C ALA A 424 -7.36 -5.55 13.50
N HIS A 425 -6.12 -5.54 13.96
CA HIS A 425 -5.54 -4.50 14.80
C HIS A 425 -4.48 -3.74 14.00
N ASN A 426 -4.52 -2.42 14.09
CA ASN A 426 -3.54 -1.55 13.47
C ASN A 426 -2.99 -0.59 14.52
N LEU A 427 -1.66 -0.57 14.64
CA LEU A 427 -0.91 0.32 15.51
C LEU A 427 0.06 1.12 14.64
N THR A 428 0.05 2.44 14.77
CA THR A 428 0.97 3.31 14.03
C THR A 428 1.64 4.27 15.00
N PHE A 429 2.94 4.40 14.86
CA PHE A 429 3.77 5.36 15.57
C PHE A 429 4.48 6.25 14.55
N ALA A 430 4.38 7.56 14.70
CA ALA A 430 5.03 8.50 13.81
C ALA A 430 5.79 9.57 14.59
N ILE A 431 6.99 9.91 14.11
CA ILE A 431 7.80 11.00 14.63
C ILE A 431 8.15 11.95 13.49
N THR A 432 7.91 13.23 13.70
CA THR A 432 8.42 14.29 12.84
C THR A 432 9.58 14.99 13.53
N PHE A 433 10.74 15.03 12.87
CA PHE A 433 11.92 15.77 13.30
C PHE A 433 11.95 17.16 12.68
N LYS A 434 12.62 18.10 13.37
CA LYS A 434 12.85 19.48 12.88
C LYS A 434 14.01 19.53 11.91
#